data_a5fac789493fe53d1f8177fbe4e0e939
#
_entry.id   a5fac789493fe53d1f8177fbe4e0e939
#
_cell.length_a   1.000
_cell.length_b   1.000
_cell.length_c   1.000
_cell.angle_alpha   90.00
_cell.angle_beta   90.00
_cell.angle_gamma   90.00
#
_symmetry.space_group_name_H-M   'P 1'
#
loop_
_entity.id
_entity.type
_entity.pdbx_description
1 polymer ?
#
loop_
_entity_poly.entity_id
_entity_poly.type
_entity_poly.pdbx_seq_one_letter_code
_entity_poly.pdbx_strand_id
1 'polypeptide(L)'
;MIEFKKLIKAKALYQEPDKIWVAKGMKFFAVDYNGKRVSPIVHVGGWKDRLLGCHRLSSQLLRVGLHHLLPLKNDNILVTAKRKTYVFDREGNVVNAWSEYQGNKPGHQGVCVTPAGTVFFAEYLLNPNRDHDIHLWRSTDNGMTFHVVKTWKAGDIRHLHFVKWDEYEQCLWLGTGDYGENGSENRLYRSADNGESWELIGQYSQDWRAIGVCFTEDALLWGTDAGSCPDTVHFVRMDRKTRRIEILQDFEGPCHGCASFSDGRAFFSTGVEGGENEKDHYSRMKEYVNGRCENVWKLKKDIWPLIMQYGVMRFPLGTDNCHRVVFTTMGLKGHGEWVMIEK
;
A
#
# COMPACT_ATOMS: atom_id res chain seq x y z
N MET A 1 -18.69 2.69 20.97
CA MET A 1 -19.31 3.00 19.65
C MET A 1 -18.20 3.56 18.80
N ILE A 2 -17.96 3.02 17.60
CA ILE A 2 -16.92 3.52 16.69
C ILE A 2 -17.42 4.82 16.08
N GLU A 3 -16.68 5.90 16.24
CA GLU A 3 -17.01 7.19 15.66
C GLU A 3 -16.20 7.43 14.38
N PHE A 4 -16.87 7.77 13.30
CA PHE A 4 -16.26 8.07 12.00
C PHE A 4 -16.25 9.57 11.76
N LYS A 5 -15.05 10.14 11.70
CA LYS A 5 -14.87 11.57 11.47
C LYS A 5 -14.26 11.83 10.09
N LYS A 6 -15.01 12.54 9.24
CA LYS A 6 -14.48 13.07 7.97
C LYS A 6 -13.72 14.36 8.26
N LEU A 7 -12.47 14.45 7.79
CA LEU A 7 -11.61 15.58 8.16
C LEU A 7 -11.35 16.51 6.98
N ILE A 8 -10.64 16.08 5.96
CA ILE A 8 -10.38 16.94 4.80
C ILE A 8 -10.44 16.14 3.49
N LYS A 9 -10.69 16.85 2.39
CA LYS A 9 -10.66 16.28 1.04
C LYS A 9 -9.22 16.28 0.53
N ALA A 10 -8.48 15.26 0.94
CA ALA A 10 -7.09 15.01 0.55
C ALA A 10 -6.79 13.51 0.73
N LYS A 11 -5.75 13.01 0.06
CA LYS A 11 -5.31 11.63 0.19
C LYS A 11 -4.30 11.53 1.34
N ALA A 12 -4.59 10.74 2.37
CA ALA A 12 -3.63 10.41 3.41
C ALA A 12 -2.57 9.47 2.84
N LEU A 13 -1.29 9.81 2.97
CA LEU A 13 -0.16 9.06 2.43
C LEU A 13 0.71 8.43 3.49
N TYR A 14 0.94 9.13 4.60
CA TYR A 14 1.75 8.65 5.72
C TYR A 14 1.20 9.16 7.03
N GLN A 15 1.17 8.29 8.04
CA GLN A 15 0.67 8.59 9.38
C GLN A 15 1.83 8.56 10.38
N GLU A 16 1.92 9.58 11.21
CA GLU A 16 2.83 9.69 12.35
C GLU A 16 2.00 9.90 13.64
N PRO A 17 2.58 9.74 14.83
CA PRO A 17 1.85 9.88 16.08
C PRO A 17 1.15 11.24 16.28
N ASP A 18 1.71 12.31 15.73
CA ASP A 18 1.24 13.70 15.92
C ASP A 18 0.63 14.33 14.67
N LYS A 19 0.84 13.76 13.48
CA LYS A 19 0.40 14.34 12.21
C LYS A 19 0.18 13.31 11.12
N ILE A 20 -0.46 13.76 10.05
CA ILE A 20 -0.68 12.97 8.83
C ILE A 20 -0.17 13.75 7.64
N TRP A 21 0.68 13.13 6.83
CA TRP A 21 1.08 13.64 5.54
C TRP A 21 0.01 13.35 4.51
N VAL A 22 -0.47 14.40 3.86
CA VAL A 22 -1.57 14.32 2.89
C VAL A 22 -1.16 14.89 1.54
N ALA A 23 -1.79 14.39 0.48
CA ALA A 23 -1.65 14.90 -0.88
C ALA A 23 -2.98 15.43 -1.42
N LYS A 24 -2.90 16.56 -2.13
CA LYS A 24 -4.02 17.13 -2.89
C LYS A 24 -3.52 17.55 -4.28
N GLY A 25 -3.86 16.77 -5.31
CA GLY A 25 -3.26 16.91 -6.64
C GLY A 25 -1.75 16.63 -6.58
N MET A 26 -0.95 17.54 -7.11
CA MET A 26 0.52 17.47 -7.14
C MET A 26 1.17 18.33 -6.04
N LYS A 27 0.59 18.33 -4.86
CA LYS A 27 1.16 18.97 -3.66
C LYS A 27 0.93 18.11 -2.43
N PHE A 28 1.85 18.20 -1.47
CA PHE A 28 1.71 17.55 -0.16
C PHE A 28 1.97 18.54 0.97
N PHE A 29 1.48 18.22 2.14
CA PHE A 29 1.65 18.94 3.39
C PHE A 29 1.22 18.05 4.56
N ALA A 30 1.61 18.40 5.78
CA ALA A 30 1.15 17.72 6.96
C ALA A 30 -0.03 18.46 7.61
N VAL A 31 -0.94 17.68 8.20
CA VAL A 31 -2.06 18.14 9.01
C VAL A 31 -2.06 17.42 10.36
N ASP A 32 -2.56 18.06 11.39
CA ASP A 32 -2.87 17.40 12.66
C ASP A 32 -4.13 16.51 12.54
N TYR A 33 -4.45 15.79 13.59
CA TYR A 33 -5.63 14.90 13.63
C TYR A 33 -6.98 15.65 13.73
N ASN A 34 -6.97 16.98 13.76
CA ASN A 34 -8.14 17.84 13.59
C ASN A 34 -8.28 18.38 12.17
N GLY A 35 -7.34 18.01 11.27
CA GLY A 35 -7.32 18.46 9.88
C GLY A 35 -6.70 19.86 9.68
N LYS A 36 -6.10 20.46 10.73
CA LYS A 36 -5.40 21.74 10.63
C LYS A 36 -4.00 21.52 10.07
N ARG A 37 -3.63 22.32 9.05
CA ARG A 37 -2.29 22.25 8.46
C ARG A 37 -1.20 22.66 9.44
N VAL A 38 -0.15 21.82 9.53
CA VAL A 38 0.99 22.00 10.45
C VAL A 38 2.35 22.09 9.73
N SER A 39 2.37 21.99 8.40
CA SER A 39 3.58 22.17 7.61
C SER A 39 3.39 23.11 6.41
N PRO A 40 4.45 23.62 5.78
CA PRO A 40 4.39 24.27 4.48
C PRO A 40 3.78 23.35 3.40
N ILE A 41 3.27 23.96 2.33
CA ILE A 41 2.81 23.22 1.15
C ILE A 41 4.00 23.07 0.21
N VAL A 42 4.32 21.82 -0.12
CA VAL A 42 5.36 21.49 -1.10
C VAL A 42 4.71 21.05 -2.42
N HIS A 43 5.13 21.65 -3.50
CA HIS A 43 4.65 21.33 -4.84
C HIS A 43 5.61 20.37 -5.56
N VAL A 44 5.05 19.34 -6.20
CA VAL A 44 5.78 18.29 -6.90
C VAL A 44 5.58 18.44 -8.40
N GLY A 45 6.65 18.21 -9.17
CA GLY A 45 6.62 18.24 -10.62
C GLY A 45 6.46 19.65 -11.23
N GLY A 46 6.34 19.70 -12.55
CA GLY A 46 6.19 20.91 -13.31
C GLY A 46 4.76 21.50 -13.30
N TRP A 47 4.58 22.68 -13.88
CA TRP A 47 3.27 23.34 -13.93
C TRP A 47 2.20 22.52 -14.65
N LYS A 48 2.59 21.77 -15.71
CA LYS A 48 1.67 20.88 -16.44
C LYS A 48 1.12 19.76 -15.53
N ASP A 49 2.00 19.10 -14.76
CA ASP A 49 1.58 18.04 -13.83
C ASP A 49 0.65 18.60 -12.75
N ARG A 50 0.94 19.81 -12.25
CA ARG A 50 0.11 20.51 -11.26
C ARG A 50 -1.29 20.79 -11.80
N LEU A 51 -1.41 21.28 -13.03
CA LEU A 51 -2.69 21.56 -13.69
C LEU A 51 -3.48 20.26 -13.90
N LEU A 52 -2.83 19.22 -14.46
CA LEU A 52 -3.47 17.93 -14.76
C LEU A 52 -3.87 17.16 -13.49
N GLY A 53 -3.11 17.30 -12.41
CA GLY A 53 -3.42 16.68 -11.12
C GLY A 53 -4.52 17.36 -10.31
N CYS A 54 -4.99 18.57 -10.69
CA CYS A 54 -6.01 19.30 -9.95
C CYS A 54 -7.42 18.70 -10.07
N HIS A 55 -7.74 18.04 -11.18
CA HIS A 55 -9.07 17.50 -11.46
C HIS A 55 -9.05 15.96 -11.46
N ARG A 56 -10.10 15.36 -10.89
CA ARG A 56 -10.21 13.91 -10.80
C ARG A 56 -10.13 13.24 -12.19
N LEU A 57 -10.82 13.79 -13.19
CA LEU A 57 -10.86 13.22 -14.54
C LEU A 57 -9.45 13.17 -15.15
N SER A 58 -8.76 14.31 -15.24
CA SER A 58 -7.41 14.37 -15.84
C SER A 58 -6.39 13.54 -15.04
N SER A 59 -6.46 13.56 -13.69
CA SER A 59 -5.56 12.78 -12.85
C SER A 59 -5.75 11.27 -13.04
N GLN A 60 -6.98 10.79 -13.21
CA GLN A 60 -7.25 9.37 -13.45
C GLN A 60 -6.87 8.94 -14.87
N LEU A 61 -7.26 9.69 -15.89
CA LEU A 61 -6.92 9.38 -17.28
C LEU A 61 -5.42 9.37 -17.54
N LEU A 62 -4.72 10.36 -17.00
CA LEU A 62 -3.27 10.54 -17.24
C LEU A 62 -2.39 9.91 -16.15
N ARG A 63 -3.02 9.30 -15.12
CA ARG A 63 -2.33 8.71 -13.97
C ARG A 63 -1.41 9.70 -13.24
N VAL A 64 -1.81 10.97 -13.16
CA VAL A 64 -1.06 12.05 -12.50
C VAL A 64 -1.52 12.21 -11.05
N GLY A 65 -0.58 12.20 -10.12
CA GLY A 65 -0.86 12.36 -8.68
C GLY A 65 0.30 11.83 -7.84
N LEU A 66 0.24 12.09 -6.54
CA LEU A 66 1.20 11.55 -5.57
C LEU A 66 0.65 10.21 -5.04
N HIS A 67 1.55 9.22 -4.93
CA HIS A 67 1.16 7.85 -4.59
C HIS A 67 1.66 7.41 -3.23
N HIS A 68 2.92 7.71 -2.90
CA HIS A 68 3.56 7.41 -1.62
C HIS A 68 4.27 8.65 -1.11
N LEU A 69 4.38 8.76 0.19
CA LEU A 69 5.20 9.72 0.90
C LEU A 69 5.79 8.99 2.10
N LEU A 70 7.11 9.09 2.26
CA LEU A 70 7.84 8.48 3.38
C LEU A 70 8.81 9.49 3.96
N PRO A 71 8.68 9.86 5.23
CA PRO A 71 9.75 10.52 5.96
C PRO A 71 10.98 9.62 6.01
N LEU A 72 12.15 10.19 5.74
CA LEU A 72 13.44 9.51 5.76
C LEU A 72 14.19 9.81 7.05
N LYS A 73 15.20 9.00 7.36
CA LYS A 73 15.94 9.11 8.62
C LYS A 73 16.71 10.44 8.80
N ASN A 74 17.03 11.11 7.71
CA ASN A 74 17.69 12.43 7.69
C ASN A 74 16.70 13.62 7.63
N ASP A 75 15.42 13.37 7.93
CA ASP A 75 14.29 14.30 7.85
C ASP A 75 13.93 14.79 6.44
N ASN A 76 14.54 14.25 5.41
CA ASN A 76 14.08 14.42 4.05
C ASN A 76 12.78 13.63 3.83
N ILE A 77 12.06 13.96 2.76
CA ILE A 77 10.80 13.31 2.42
C ILE A 77 10.90 12.70 1.02
N LEU A 78 10.72 11.38 0.92
CA LEU A 78 10.61 10.70 -0.35
C LEU A 78 9.15 10.70 -0.81
N VAL A 79 8.91 11.09 -2.06
CA VAL A 79 7.56 11.15 -2.67
C VAL A 79 7.57 10.49 -4.03
N THR A 80 6.66 9.53 -4.26
CA THR A 80 6.47 8.93 -5.57
C THR A 80 5.34 9.62 -6.33
N ALA A 81 5.61 9.95 -7.57
CA ALA A 81 4.64 10.45 -8.55
C ALA A 81 4.64 9.53 -9.79
N LYS A 82 3.98 9.92 -10.86
CA LYS A 82 3.97 9.15 -12.10
C LYS A 82 5.40 9.01 -12.66
N ARG A 83 5.92 7.78 -12.71
CA ARG A 83 7.23 7.42 -13.30
C ARG A 83 8.42 8.18 -12.70
N LYS A 84 8.26 8.78 -11.52
CA LYS A 84 9.32 9.54 -10.89
C LYS A 84 9.19 9.56 -9.38
N THR A 85 10.32 9.38 -8.73
CA THR A 85 10.45 9.49 -7.28
C THR A 85 11.30 10.71 -6.97
N TYR A 86 10.85 11.53 -6.04
CA TYR A 86 11.54 12.74 -5.61
C TYR A 86 11.95 12.61 -4.15
N VAL A 87 13.09 13.20 -3.81
CA VAL A 87 13.49 13.43 -2.42
C VAL A 87 13.51 14.94 -2.20
N PHE A 88 12.82 15.38 -1.17
CA PHE A 88 12.74 16.78 -0.75
C PHE A 88 13.48 16.96 0.57
N ASP A 89 14.18 18.10 0.72
CA ASP A 89 14.71 18.53 2.00
C ASP A 89 13.63 19.13 2.92
N ARG A 90 14.00 19.58 4.12
CA ARG A 90 13.09 20.20 5.10
C ARG A 90 12.48 21.52 4.61
N GLU A 91 13.19 22.23 3.74
CA GLU A 91 12.76 23.48 3.12
C GLU A 91 11.79 23.27 1.96
N GLY A 92 11.65 22.02 1.48
CA GLY A 92 10.80 21.63 0.37
C GLY A 92 11.48 21.78 -1.01
N ASN A 93 12.80 21.85 -1.06
CA ASN A 93 13.57 21.80 -2.30
C ASN A 93 13.80 20.36 -2.74
N VAL A 94 13.81 20.12 -4.04
CA VAL A 94 14.15 18.81 -4.60
C VAL A 94 15.65 18.61 -4.50
N VAL A 95 16.10 17.64 -3.71
CA VAL A 95 17.51 17.25 -3.58
C VAL A 95 17.88 16.04 -4.44
N ASN A 96 16.89 15.22 -4.81
CA ASN A 96 17.06 14.12 -5.75
C ASN A 96 15.78 13.82 -6.53
N ALA A 97 15.95 13.28 -7.74
CA ALA A 97 14.84 12.83 -8.58
C ALA A 97 15.27 11.61 -9.40
N TRP A 98 14.66 10.46 -9.10
CA TRP A 98 14.99 9.15 -9.66
C TRP A 98 13.85 8.60 -10.51
N SER A 99 14.14 7.94 -11.64
CA SER A 99 13.17 7.43 -12.60
C SER A 99 13.63 6.20 -13.38
N GLU A 100 14.62 5.46 -12.89
CA GLU A 100 15.20 4.31 -13.58
C GLU A 100 14.36 3.03 -13.46
N TYR A 101 13.35 3.02 -12.60
CA TYR A 101 12.46 1.87 -12.42
C TYR A 101 11.41 1.76 -13.52
N GLN A 102 10.91 0.56 -13.71
CA GLN A 102 9.84 0.27 -14.64
C GLN A 102 8.45 0.53 -14.03
N GLY A 103 7.47 0.73 -14.90
CA GLY A 103 6.08 0.99 -14.48
C GLY A 103 5.81 2.45 -14.15
N ASN A 104 4.62 2.73 -13.63
CA ASN A 104 4.20 4.09 -13.30
C ASN A 104 4.48 4.47 -11.85
N LYS A 105 4.45 3.49 -10.95
CA LYS A 105 4.60 3.64 -9.50
C LYS A 105 4.67 2.25 -8.86
N PRO A 106 5.17 2.13 -7.63
CA PRO A 106 5.04 0.90 -6.84
C PRO A 106 3.58 0.54 -6.52
N GLY A 107 3.35 -0.69 -6.10
CA GLY A 107 2.10 -1.09 -5.43
C GLY A 107 1.81 -0.23 -4.21
N HIS A 108 0.63 -0.34 -3.61
CA HIS A 108 0.24 0.53 -2.48
C HIS A 108 1.18 0.39 -1.27
N GLN A 109 1.65 -0.82 -0.99
CA GLN A 109 2.65 -1.11 0.04
C GLN A 109 4.01 -1.49 -0.55
N GLY A 110 4.30 -1.04 -1.78
CA GLY A 110 5.53 -1.36 -2.51
C GLY A 110 6.73 -0.47 -2.18
N VAL A 111 6.64 0.38 -1.16
CA VAL A 111 7.77 1.20 -0.68
C VAL A 111 7.86 1.10 0.83
N CYS A 112 9.08 0.89 1.33
CA CYS A 112 9.34 0.70 2.76
C CYS A 112 10.61 1.43 3.16
N VAL A 113 10.61 2.02 4.38
CA VAL A 113 11.83 2.50 5.05
C VAL A 113 12.03 1.67 6.31
N THR A 114 13.19 1.04 6.44
CA THR A 114 13.54 0.26 7.64
C THR A 114 13.98 1.18 8.78
N PRO A 115 14.00 0.75 10.06
CA PRO A 115 14.53 1.52 11.17
C PRO A 115 16.00 1.95 10.98
N ALA A 116 16.78 1.20 10.21
CA ALA A 116 18.14 1.57 9.83
C ALA A 116 18.21 2.73 8.83
N GLY A 117 17.07 3.11 8.20
CA GLY A 117 17.00 4.16 7.17
C GLY A 117 17.17 3.64 5.73
N THR A 118 17.23 2.33 5.55
CA THR A 118 17.26 1.72 4.22
C THR A 118 15.89 1.83 3.55
N VAL A 119 15.87 2.32 2.32
CA VAL A 119 14.64 2.45 1.51
C VAL A 119 14.58 1.27 0.53
N PHE A 120 13.43 0.58 0.50
CA PHE A 120 13.12 -0.43 -0.50
C PHE A 120 12.02 0.05 -1.44
N PHE A 121 12.13 -0.29 -2.72
CA PHE A 121 11.18 0.06 -3.76
C PHE A 121 10.91 -1.17 -4.63
N ALA A 122 9.68 -1.66 -4.59
CA ALA A 122 9.22 -2.83 -5.31
C ALA A 122 8.56 -2.42 -6.65
N GLU A 123 9.09 -2.86 -7.77
CA GLU A 123 8.54 -2.56 -9.09
C GLU A 123 7.15 -3.16 -9.28
N TYR A 124 6.24 -2.33 -9.80
CA TYR A 124 4.88 -2.71 -10.13
C TYR A 124 4.52 -2.17 -11.51
N LEU A 125 4.40 -3.07 -12.47
CA LEU A 125 4.00 -2.74 -13.84
C LEU A 125 2.97 -3.73 -14.38
N LEU A 126 2.24 -3.31 -15.41
CA LEU A 126 1.42 -4.22 -16.19
C LEU A 126 2.37 -5.06 -17.06
N ASN A 127 2.53 -6.32 -16.73
CA ASN A 127 3.40 -7.27 -17.41
C ASN A 127 2.59 -8.53 -17.75
N PRO A 128 1.53 -8.40 -18.62
CA PRO A 128 0.59 -9.50 -18.84
C PRO A 128 1.25 -10.73 -19.46
N ASN A 129 2.28 -10.53 -20.29
CA ASN A 129 3.01 -11.58 -20.97
C ASN A 129 4.26 -12.04 -20.21
N ARG A 130 4.60 -11.39 -19.09
CA ARG A 130 5.82 -11.62 -18.28
C ARG A 130 7.11 -11.45 -19.12
N ASP A 131 7.11 -10.55 -20.08
CA ASP A 131 8.23 -10.29 -21.01
C ASP A 131 9.27 -9.30 -20.47
N HIS A 132 9.07 -8.76 -19.27
CA HIS A 132 10.00 -7.88 -18.59
C HIS A 132 10.58 -8.50 -17.32
N ASP A 133 11.87 -8.27 -17.08
CA ASP A 133 12.49 -8.50 -15.76
C ASP A 133 11.83 -7.59 -14.72
N ILE A 134 11.68 -8.06 -13.49
CA ILE A 134 11.10 -7.30 -12.37
C ILE A 134 12.16 -7.12 -11.28
N HIS A 135 12.30 -5.91 -10.77
CA HIS A 135 13.36 -5.57 -9.83
C HIS A 135 12.84 -5.12 -8.46
N LEU A 136 13.55 -5.52 -7.44
CA LEU A 136 13.52 -4.90 -6.13
C LEU A 136 14.74 -3.98 -6.02
N TRP A 137 14.48 -2.70 -5.75
CA TRP A 137 15.50 -1.68 -5.59
C TRP A 137 15.72 -1.34 -4.13
N ARG A 138 16.93 -0.95 -3.79
CA ARG A 138 17.32 -0.54 -2.44
C ARG A 138 18.19 0.74 -2.49
N SER A 139 17.96 1.63 -1.53
CA SER A 139 18.81 2.78 -1.24
C SER A 139 19.25 2.74 0.23
N THR A 140 20.54 2.95 0.48
CA THR A 140 21.13 3.03 1.84
C THR A 140 21.58 4.44 2.21
N ASP A 141 21.33 5.41 1.33
CA ASP A 141 21.76 6.80 1.44
C ASP A 141 20.59 7.80 1.43
N ASN A 142 19.48 7.42 2.09
CA ASN A 142 18.25 8.23 2.17
C ASN A 142 17.66 8.61 0.79
N GLY A 143 17.64 7.67 -0.15
CA GLY A 143 17.00 7.85 -1.46
C GLY A 143 17.82 8.65 -2.47
N MET A 144 19.12 8.85 -2.22
CA MET A 144 19.99 9.55 -3.16
C MET A 144 20.41 8.67 -4.34
N THR A 145 20.71 7.39 -4.06
CA THR A 145 20.98 6.37 -5.07
C THR A 145 20.15 5.11 -4.83
N PHE A 146 19.80 4.42 -5.91
CA PHE A 146 19.07 3.16 -5.86
C PHE A 146 19.82 2.10 -6.65
N HIS A 147 19.92 0.89 -6.08
CA HIS A 147 20.55 -0.27 -6.72
C HIS A 147 19.59 -1.46 -6.69
N VAL A 148 19.62 -2.26 -7.76
CA VAL A 148 18.87 -3.51 -7.82
C VAL A 148 19.49 -4.52 -6.86
N VAL A 149 18.69 -5.06 -5.93
CA VAL A 149 19.13 -6.09 -4.97
C VAL A 149 18.55 -7.45 -5.26
N LYS A 150 17.47 -7.53 -6.05
CA LYS A 150 16.91 -8.79 -6.53
C LYS A 150 16.21 -8.60 -7.86
N THR A 151 16.39 -9.57 -8.76
CA THR A 151 15.75 -9.61 -10.07
C THR A 151 14.98 -10.91 -10.25
N TRP A 152 13.73 -10.83 -10.64
CA TRP A 152 12.96 -11.91 -11.21
C TRP A 152 13.03 -11.79 -12.73
N LYS A 153 13.45 -12.83 -13.41
CA LYS A 153 13.60 -12.83 -14.85
C LYS A 153 12.25 -12.84 -15.59
N ALA A 154 12.26 -12.36 -16.81
CA ALA A 154 11.12 -12.47 -17.71
C ALA A 154 10.61 -13.92 -17.73
N GLY A 155 9.30 -14.09 -17.63
CA GLY A 155 8.63 -15.40 -17.49
C GLY A 155 8.39 -15.84 -16.05
N ASP A 156 9.00 -15.23 -15.05
CA ASP A 156 8.96 -15.71 -13.65
C ASP A 156 7.76 -15.18 -12.85
N ILE A 157 7.55 -13.85 -12.86
CA ILE A 157 6.43 -13.19 -12.15
C ILE A 157 5.91 -11.99 -12.94
N ARG A 158 4.69 -11.57 -12.62
CA ARG A 158 4.10 -10.37 -13.21
C ARG A 158 4.67 -9.09 -12.62
N HIS A 159 4.68 -8.95 -11.29
CA HIS A 159 5.17 -7.79 -10.56
C HIS A 159 5.31 -8.07 -9.06
N LEU A 160 5.84 -7.09 -8.32
CA LEU A 160 5.92 -7.12 -6.87
C LEU A 160 4.69 -6.41 -6.29
N HIS A 161 4.05 -6.98 -5.26
CA HIS A 161 2.89 -6.41 -4.59
C HIS A 161 3.28 -5.45 -3.47
N PHE A 162 4.16 -5.91 -2.58
CA PHE A 162 4.59 -5.15 -1.41
C PHE A 162 6.01 -5.49 -1.00
N VAL A 163 6.62 -4.57 -0.26
CA VAL A 163 7.78 -4.80 0.61
C VAL A 163 7.53 -4.10 1.93
N LYS A 164 7.68 -4.80 3.06
CA LYS A 164 7.31 -4.25 4.37
C LYS A 164 8.25 -4.73 5.46
N TRP A 165 8.62 -3.82 6.37
CA TRP A 165 9.37 -4.12 7.57
C TRP A 165 8.46 -4.68 8.65
N ASP A 166 8.93 -5.73 9.33
CA ASP A 166 8.28 -6.38 10.45
C ASP A 166 9.04 -6.07 11.75
N GLU A 167 8.43 -5.31 12.63
CA GLU A 167 9.03 -4.90 13.91
C GLU A 167 9.18 -6.06 14.89
N TYR A 168 8.39 -7.13 14.78
CA TYR A 168 8.45 -8.26 15.70
C TYR A 168 9.61 -9.19 15.37
N GLU A 169 9.84 -9.49 14.09
CA GLU A 169 10.93 -10.36 13.65
C GLU A 169 12.17 -9.59 13.16
N GLN A 170 12.13 -8.26 13.17
CA GLN A 170 13.20 -7.39 12.68
C GLN A 170 13.69 -7.79 11.28
N CYS A 171 12.76 -8.00 10.37
CA CYS A 171 13.03 -8.50 9.02
C CYS A 171 12.11 -7.85 7.98
N LEU A 172 12.41 -8.08 6.71
CA LEU A 172 11.58 -7.66 5.60
C LEU A 172 10.72 -8.81 5.10
N TRP A 173 9.49 -8.48 4.71
CA TRP A 173 8.59 -9.35 3.97
C TRP A 173 8.30 -8.74 2.60
N LEU A 174 8.21 -9.60 1.58
CA LEU A 174 7.94 -9.21 0.19
C LEU A 174 6.96 -10.18 -0.43
N GLY A 175 5.93 -9.65 -1.08
CA GLY A 175 4.93 -10.41 -1.83
C GLY A 175 4.99 -10.17 -3.32
N THR A 176 4.75 -11.21 -4.09
CA THR A 176 4.61 -11.19 -5.55
C THR A 176 3.25 -11.74 -5.97
N GLY A 177 2.85 -11.55 -7.20
CA GLY A 177 1.62 -12.10 -7.77
C GLY A 177 1.46 -11.59 -9.22
N ASP A 178 0.39 -11.88 -9.90
CA ASP A 178 -1.05 -12.05 -9.61
C ASP A 178 -1.61 -13.45 -9.85
N TYR A 179 -1.11 -14.14 -10.85
CA TYR A 179 -1.74 -15.34 -11.36
C TYR A 179 -0.70 -16.47 -11.46
N GLY A 180 -0.36 -16.88 -12.60
CA GLY A 180 0.49 -18.02 -12.86
C GLY A 180 -0.26 -19.36 -12.76
N GLU A 181 0.24 -20.35 -13.47
CA GLU A 181 -0.28 -21.70 -13.39
C GLU A 181 -0.17 -22.21 -11.94
N ASN A 182 -1.28 -22.64 -11.37
CA ASN A 182 -1.39 -23.13 -9.99
C ASN A 182 -0.87 -22.10 -8.93
N GLY A 183 -0.98 -20.80 -9.22
CA GLY A 183 -0.52 -19.77 -8.27
C GLY A 183 1.00 -19.68 -8.15
N SER A 184 1.76 -20.12 -9.13
CA SER A 184 3.24 -20.14 -9.10
C SER A 184 3.89 -18.77 -8.96
N GLU A 185 3.19 -17.70 -9.36
CA GLU A 185 3.64 -16.32 -9.21
C GLU A 185 3.33 -15.71 -7.85
N ASN A 186 2.41 -16.30 -7.09
CA ASN A 186 2.02 -15.84 -5.77
C ASN A 186 3.02 -16.37 -4.74
N ARG A 187 3.96 -15.50 -4.35
CA ARG A 187 5.06 -15.91 -3.47
C ARG A 187 5.21 -14.93 -2.33
N LEU A 188 5.51 -15.46 -1.16
CA LEU A 188 5.88 -14.70 0.02
C LEU A 188 7.34 -14.98 0.36
N TYR A 189 8.14 -13.92 0.43
CA TYR A 189 9.56 -13.97 0.77
C TYR A 189 9.84 -13.24 2.08
N ARG A 190 10.91 -13.68 2.76
CA ARG A 190 11.46 -13.07 3.97
C ARG A 190 12.94 -12.77 3.80
N SER A 191 13.40 -11.64 4.32
CA SER A 191 14.83 -11.29 4.42
C SER A 191 15.16 -10.81 5.82
N ALA A 192 16.17 -11.43 6.45
CA ALA A 192 16.66 -11.07 7.77
C ALA A 192 17.96 -10.24 7.74
N ASP A 193 18.49 -9.94 6.56
CA ASP A 193 19.80 -9.34 6.32
C ASP A 193 19.71 -8.04 5.49
N ASN A 194 18.65 -7.26 5.73
CA ASN A 194 18.40 -5.99 5.04
C ASN A 194 18.33 -6.12 3.50
N GLY A 195 17.75 -7.24 3.02
CA GLY A 195 17.49 -7.47 1.60
C GLY A 195 18.65 -8.05 0.79
N GLU A 196 19.74 -8.50 1.45
CA GLU A 196 20.86 -9.16 0.77
C GLU A 196 20.47 -10.56 0.29
N SER A 197 19.74 -11.30 1.10
CA SER A 197 19.18 -12.60 0.73
C SER A 197 17.68 -12.70 1.03
N TRP A 198 16.99 -13.58 0.31
CA TRP A 198 15.56 -13.75 0.40
C TRP A 198 15.17 -15.22 0.45
N GLU A 199 14.58 -15.64 1.54
CA GLU A 199 14.02 -16.96 1.77
C GLU A 199 12.60 -17.01 1.20
N LEU A 200 12.28 -18.03 0.39
CA LEU A 200 10.92 -18.31 -0.07
C LEU A 200 10.15 -19.04 1.03
N ILE A 201 9.10 -18.41 1.54
CA ILE A 201 8.27 -18.94 2.64
C ILE A 201 7.07 -19.72 2.10
N GLY A 202 6.43 -19.23 1.03
CA GLY A 202 5.25 -19.89 0.46
C GLY A 202 4.98 -19.50 -0.97
N GLN A 203 4.32 -20.44 -1.71
CA GLN A 203 3.93 -20.29 -3.11
C GLN A 203 2.88 -21.33 -3.52
N TYR A 204 2.44 -21.31 -4.79
CA TYR A 204 1.56 -22.30 -5.45
C TYR A 204 0.10 -22.31 -4.98
N SER A 205 -0.38 -21.20 -4.43
CA SER A 205 -1.80 -21.02 -4.12
C SER A 205 -2.19 -19.56 -4.24
N GLN A 206 -3.46 -19.29 -4.53
CA GLN A 206 -4.03 -17.94 -4.43
C GLN A 206 -4.03 -17.42 -2.98
N ASP A 207 -3.91 -18.30 -1.98
CA ASP A 207 -3.79 -17.90 -0.58
C ASP A 207 -2.53 -17.09 -0.29
N TRP A 208 -1.47 -17.24 -1.09
CA TRP A 208 -0.25 -16.45 -1.01
C TRP A 208 -0.32 -15.11 -1.76
N ARG A 209 -1.43 -14.81 -2.46
CA ARG A 209 -1.62 -13.58 -3.21
C ARG A 209 -2.01 -12.42 -2.29
N ALA A 210 -1.06 -11.95 -1.50
CA ALA A 210 -1.20 -10.77 -0.66
C ALA A 210 -0.72 -9.52 -1.39
N ILE A 211 -1.46 -8.39 -1.29
CA ILE A 211 -0.97 -7.07 -1.71
C ILE A 211 -0.47 -6.21 -0.55
N GLY A 212 -0.53 -6.75 0.63
CA GLY A 212 -0.02 -6.21 1.87
C GLY A 212 -0.31 -7.15 3.03
N VAL A 213 0.46 -7.02 4.09
CA VAL A 213 0.33 -7.84 5.29
C VAL A 213 0.22 -6.98 6.54
N CYS A 214 -0.49 -7.47 7.55
CA CYS A 214 -0.47 -6.96 8.91
C CYS A 214 0.37 -7.86 9.80
N PHE A 215 1.04 -7.27 10.76
CA PHE A 215 1.89 -7.97 11.73
C PHE A 215 1.24 -7.94 13.10
N THR A 216 1.21 -9.09 13.77
CA THR A 216 0.93 -9.25 15.19
C THR A 216 2.10 -9.95 15.86
N GLU A 217 2.11 -10.04 17.18
CA GLU A 217 3.18 -10.72 17.91
C GLU A 217 3.34 -12.20 17.52
N ASP A 218 2.22 -12.86 17.21
CA ASP A 218 2.17 -14.31 16.93
C ASP A 218 1.95 -14.69 15.48
N ALA A 219 1.56 -13.72 14.61
CA ALA A 219 1.15 -14.03 13.24
C ALA A 219 1.42 -12.92 12.22
N LEU A 220 1.38 -13.31 10.95
CA LEU A 220 1.14 -12.44 9.79
C LEU A 220 -0.29 -12.67 9.32
N LEU A 221 -0.98 -11.57 8.97
CA LEU A 221 -2.37 -11.56 8.55
C LEU A 221 -2.53 -10.87 7.21
N TRP A 222 -3.30 -11.43 6.29
CA TRP A 222 -3.65 -10.77 5.03
C TRP A 222 -4.97 -11.24 4.47
N GLY A 223 -5.60 -10.42 3.65
CA GLY A 223 -6.65 -10.84 2.74
C GLY A 223 -6.07 -11.06 1.36
N THR A 224 -6.56 -12.07 0.64
CA THR A 224 -6.10 -12.34 -0.72
C THR A 224 -6.68 -11.36 -1.74
N ASP A 225 -5.96 -11.16 -2.84
CA ASP A 225 -6.35 -10.30 -3.97
C ASP A 225 -6.87 -11.16 -5.14
N ALA A 226 -7.83 -12.03 -4.87
CA ALA A 226 -8.34 -13.02 -5.82
C ALA A 226 -9.69 -12.63 -6.47
N GLY A 227 -9.96 -11.33 -6.65
CA GLY A 227 -11.25 -10.82 -7.12
C GLY A 227 -11.69 -11.32 -8.51
N SER A 228 -10.75 -11.56 -9.41
CA SER A 228 -10.99 -12.06 -10.78
C SER A 228 -10.59 -13.53 -10.95
N CYS A 229 -10.28 -14.22 -9.87
CA CYS A 229 -9.96 -15.64 -9.87
C CYS A 229 -11.22 -16.46 -9.54
N PRO A 230 -11.39 -17.68 -10.05
CA PRO A 230 -12.50 -18.56 -9.66
C PRO A 230 -12.47 -18.95 -8.18
N ASP A 231 -11.31 -18.81 -7.54
CA ASP A 231 -11.17 -19.11 -6.11
C ASP A 231 -11.77 -18.01 -5.23
N THR A 232 -12.23 -18.39 -4.06
CA THR A 232 -12.76 -17.47 -3.05
C THR A 232 -11.67 -16.54 -2.53
N VAL A 233 -12.05 -15.31 -2.21
CA VAL A 233 -11.16 -14.38 -1.52
C VAL A 233 -11.09 -14.75 -0.06
N HIS A 234 -9.90 -15.12 0.41
CA HIS A 234 -9.68 -15.62 1.75
C HIS A 234 -9.05 -14.56 2.67
N PHE A 235 -9.37 -14.65 3.95
CA PHE A 235 -8.59 -14.04 5.02
C PHE A 235 -7.68 -15.10 5.62
N VAL A 236 -6.37 -14.85 5.56
CA VAL A 236 -5.32 -15.82 5.86
C VAL A 236 -4.50 -15.36 7.07
N ARG A 237 -4.20 -16.30 7.96
CA ARG A 237 -3.28 -16.16 9.07
C ARG A 237 -2.10 -17.11 8.87
N MET A 238 -0.88 -16.59 8.99
CA MET A 238 0.33 -17.41 9.05
C MET A 238 0.92 -17.33 10.45
N ASP A 239 1.06 -18.48 11.10
CA ASP A 239 1.74 -18.59 12.37
C ASP A 239 3.25 -18.31 12.23
N ARG A 240 3.81 -17.42 13.07
CA ARG A 240 5.20 -16.98 12.97
C ARG A 240 6.21 -18.10 13.20
N LYS A 241 5.92 -19.04 14.10
CA LYS A 241 6.87 -20.09 14.51
C LYS A 241 6.89 -21.23 13.51
N THR A 242 5.72 -21.66 13.06
CA THR A 242 5.58 -22.83 12.19
C THR A 242 5.57 -22.50 10.72
N ARG A 243 5.35 -21.23 10.33
CA ARG A 243 5.12 -20.74 8.96
C ARG A 243 3.92 -21.39 8.26
N ARG A 244 3.05 -22.05 9.02
CA ARG A 244 1.82 -22.63 8.47
C ARG A 244 0.75 -21.56 8.31
N ILE A 245 0.06 -21.61 7.16
CA ILE A 245 -1.10 -20.76 6.90
C ILE A 245 -2.39 -21.48 7.30
N GLU A 246 -3.35 -20.67 7.73
CA GLU A 246 -4.72 -21.07 8.06
C GLU A 246 -5.68 -20.10 7.38
N ILE A 247 -6.69 -20.60 6.68
CA ILE A 247 -7.79 -19.80 6.15
C ILE A 247 -8.80 -19.62 7.28
N LEU A 248 -8.95 -18.39 7.74
CA LEU A 248 -9.83 -18.07 8.87
C LEU A 248 -11.27 -17.82 8.41
N GLN A 249 -11.47 -17.19 7.25
CA GLN A 249 -12.78 -16.90 6.69
C GLN A 249 -12.68 -16.43 5.23
N ASP A 250 -13.83 -16.37 4.55
CA ASP A 250 -13.99 -15.76 3.24
C ASP A 250 -14.24 -14.26 3.39
N PHE A 251 -13.70 -13.48 2.43
CA PHE A 251 -14.02 -12.07 2.26
C PHE A 251 -15.06 -11.88 1.14
N GLU A 252 -15.75 -10.74 1.17
CA GLU A 252 -16.79 -10.38 0.19
C GLU A 252 -16.24 -9.71 -1.08
N GLY A 253 -14.93 -9.62 -1.21
CA GLY A 253 -14.22 -9.03 -2.34
C GLY A 253 -12.71 -8.96 -2.09
N PRO A 254 -11.89 -8.63 -3.10
CA PRO A 254 -10.43 -8.64 -3.01
C PRO A 254 -9.93 -7.66 -1.94
N CYS A 255 -8.88 -8.04 -1.21
CA CYS A 255 -8.33 -7.20 -0.15
C CYS A 255 -7.32 -6.20 -0.73
N HIS A 256 -7.64 -4.91 -0.68
CA HIS A 256 -6.83 -3.83 -1.25
C HIS A 256 -6.09 -2.96 -0.25
N GLY A 257 -6.34 -3.11 1.00
CA GLY A 257 -5.68 -2.32 2.03
C GLY A 257 -5.60 -3.06 3.34
N CYS A 258 -4.50 -2.85 4.06
CA CYS A 258 -4.36 -3.32 5.42
C CYS A 258 -3.49 -2.35 6.24
N ALA A 259 -3.74 -2.29 7.53
CA ALA A 259 -2.96 -1.54 8.51
C ALA A 259 -2.90 -2.32 9.82
N SER A 260 -1.72 -2.42 10.42
CA SER A 260 -1.52 -3.00 11.75
C SER A 260 -1.00 -1.96 12.73
N PHE A 261 -1.31 -2.13 13.99
CA PHE A 261 -0.99 -1.24 15.08
C PHE A 261 -0.24 -1.98 16.17
N SER A 262 0.58 -1.26 16.94
CA SER A 262 1.41 -1.84 17.99
C SER A 262 0.61 -2.45 19.16
N ASP A 263 -0.70 -2.14 19.28
CA ASP A 263 -1.61 -2.75 20.24
C ASP A 263 -2.21 -4.10 19.77
N GLY A 264 -1.74 -4.61 18.63
CA GLY A 264 -2.19 -5.87 18.04
C GLY A 264 -3.45 -5.76 17.19
N ARG A 265 -4.07 -4.58 17.06
CA ARG A 265 -5.18 -4.37 16.12
C ARG A 265 -4.68 -4.42 14.68
N ALA A 266 -5.52 -4.98 13.83
CA ALA A 266 -5.30 -4.98 12.38
C ALA A 266 -6.61 -4.67 11.65
N PHE A 267 -6.49 -3.87 10.59
CA PHE A 267 -7.62 -3.47 9.75
C PHE A 267 -7.37 -3.87 8.32
N PHE A 268 -8.45 -4.28 7.65
CA PHE A 268 -8.42 -4.69 6.25
C PHE A 268 -9.53 -3.99 5.49
N SER A 269 -9.32 -3.73 4.20
CA SER A 269 -10.36 -3.19 3.35
C SER A 269 -10.52 -4.02 2.09
N THR A 270 -11.78 -4.40 1.78
CA THR A 270 -12.09 -5.04 0.51
C THR A 270 -12.27 -3.98 -0.59
N GLY A 271 -11.92 -4.34 -1.82
CA GLY A 271 -12.13 -3.53 -3.02
C GLY A 271 -13.46 -3.81 -3.71
N VAL A 272 -13.80 -2.93 -4.66
CA VAL A 272 -14.84 -3.14 -5.67
C VAL A 272 -14.20 -2.95 -7.04
N GLU A 273 -13.95 -4.06 -7.73
CA GLU A 273 -13.27 -4.15 -9.02
C GLU A 273 -14.16 -4.68 -10.14
N GLY A 274 -15.35 -5.23 -9.79
CA GLY A 274 -16.25 -5.92 -10.72
C GLY A 274 -15.85 -7.36 -11.00
N GLY A 275 -15.08 -7.98 -10.12
CA GLY A 275 -14.71 -9.40 -10.21
C GLY A 275 -15.87 -10.34 -9.83
N GLU A 276 -15.78 -11.59 -10.28
CA GLU A 276 -16.82 -12.62 -10.04
C GLU A 276 -16.98 -12.97 -8.55
N ASN A 277 -15.92 -12.78 -7.76
CA ASN A 277 -15.93 -13.06 -6.32
C ASN A 277 -16.47 -11.91 -5.45
N GLU A 278 -16.92 -10.83 -6.06
CA GLU A 278 -17.54 -9.72 -5.35
C GLU A 278 -19.02 -9.99 -5.12
N LYS A 279 -19.45 -10.00 -3.87
CA LYS A 279 -20.87 -10.25 -3.49
C LYS A 279 -21.79 -9.06 -3.76
N ASP A 280 -21.23 -7.85 -3.76
CA ASP A 280 -21.96 -6.61 -4.02
C ASP A 280 -21.02 -5.44 -4.37
N HIS A 281 -21.57 -4.22 -4.57
CA HIS A 281 -20.79 -3.03 -4.90
C HIS A 281 -20.38 -2.19 -3.68
N TYR A 282 -20.02 -2.85 -2.58
CA TYR A 282 -19.56 -2.19 -1.36
C TYR A 282 -18.12 -2.59 -1.02
N SER A 283 -17.26 -1.60 -0.83
CA SER A 283 -16.00 -1.77 -0.12
C SER A 283 -16.28 -1.82 1.38
N ARG A 284 -15.69 -2.77 2.08
CA ARG A 284 -15.84 -2.98 3.52
C ARG A 284 -14.52 -2.73 4.23
N MET A 285 -14.62 -2.09 5.38
CA MET A 285 -13.54 -2.09 6.36
C MET A 285 -13.84 -3.14 7.41
N LYS A 286 -12.83 -3.95 7.69
CA LYS A 286 -12.89 -5.04 8.66
C LYS A 286 -11.82 -4.84 9.72
N GLU A 287 -12.15 -5.13 10.97
CA GLU A 287 -11.21 -5.16 12.09
C GLU A 287 -10.97 -6.61 12.50
N TYR A 288 -9.70 -6.98 12.68
CA TYR A 288 -9.33 -8.29 13.20
C TYR A 288 -9.51 -8.30 14.73
N VAL A 289 -10.37 -9.16 15.20
CA VAL A 289 -10.69 -9.32 16.62
C VAL A 289 -10.90 -10.81 16.93
N ASN A 290 -10.22 -11.34 17.93
CA ASN A 290 -10.42 -12.70 18.44
C ASN A 290 -10.38 -13.78 17.34
N GLY A 291 -9.43 -13.71 16.42
CA GLY A 291 -9.22 -14.72 15.40
C GLY A 291 -10.08 -14.59 14.13
N ARG A 292 -10.86 -13.52 13.98
CA ARG A 292 -11.66 -13.25 12.77
C ARG A 292 -11.74 -11.78 12.45
N CYS A 293 -12.14 -11.45 11.21
CA CYS A 293 -12.38 -10.09 10.78
C CYS A 293 -13.87 -9.74 10.83
N GLU A 294 -14.21 -8.72 11.60
CA GLU A 294 -15.57 -8.20 11.71
C GLU A 294 -15.75 -6.94 10.86
N ASN A 295 -16.91 -6.81 10.22
CA ASN A 295 -17.22 -5.62 9.45
C ASN A 295 -17.48 -4.44 10.38
N VAL A 296 -16.63 -3.40 10.30
CA VAL A 296 -16.82 -2.18 11.08
C VAL A 296 -17.44 -1.04 10.28
N TRP A 297 -17.25 -1.04 8.95
CA TRP A 297 -17.84 -0.04 8.08
C TRP A 297 -17.94 -0.51 6.63
N LYS A 298 -18.81 0.11 5.82
CA LYS A 298 -18.91 -0.12 4.39
C LYS A 298 -19.32 1.13 3.63
N LEU A 299 -18.80 1.28 2.41
CA LEU A 299 -19.15 2.36 1.49
C LEU A 299 -19.45 1.80 0.10
N LYS A 300 -20.49 2.35 -0.50
CA LYS A 300 -20.86 2.00 -1.87
C LYS A 300 -19.88 2.60 -2.88
N LYS A 301 -19.58 1.84 -3.94
CA LYS A 301 -18.89 2.32 -5.15
C LYS A 301 -19.58 3.58 -5.68
N ASP A 302 -18.82 4.55 -6.10
CA ASP A 302 -19.33 5.74 -6.76
C ASP A 302 -19.75 5.45 -8.22
N ILE A 303 -20.21 6.48 -8.92
CA ILE A 303 -20.70 6.38 -10.31
C ILE A 303 -19.59 6.26 -11.36
N TRP A 304 -18.32 6.39 -10.99
CA TRP A 304 -17.21 6.33 -11.93
C TRP A 304 -16.98 4.91 -12.44
N PRO A 305 -16.74 4.73 -13.76
CA PRO A 305 -16.45 3.41 -14.32
C PRO A 305 -15.27 2.72 -13.64
N LEU A 306 -15.36 1.41 -13.46
CA LEU A 306 -14.30 0.60 -12.83
C LEU A 306 -12.95 0.70 -13.55
N ILE A 307 -12.96 0.76 -14.89
CA ILE A 307 -11.75 0.94 -15.69
C ILE A 307 -10.97 2.24 -15.34
N MET A 308 -11.65 3.24 -14.82
CA MET A 308 -11.03 4.50 -14.39
C MET A 308 -10.61 4.47 -12.94
N GLN A 309 -11.43 3.88 -12.07
CA GLN A 309 -11.19 3.87 -10.63
C GLN A 309 -11.95 2.76 -9.93
N TYR A 310 -11.24 1.83 -9.32
CA TYR A 310 -11.81 0.87 -8.37
C TYR A 310 -12.34 1.56 -7.11
N GLY A 311 -13.26 0.91 -6.43
CA GLY A 311 -13.76 1.34 -5.13
C GLY A 311 -12.92 0.74 -4.01
N VAL A 312 -12.10 1.56 -3.32
CA VAL A 312 -11.22 1.06 -2.25
C VAL A 312 -11.10 2.06 -1.10
N MET A 313 -10.88 1.57 0.10
CA MET A 313 -10.40 2.34 1.25
C MET A 313 -8.91 2.09 1.38
N ARG A 314 -8.09 3.13 1.32
CA ARG A 314 -6.63 3.02 1.40
C ARG A 314 -6.12 3.58 2.72
N PHE A 315 -5.41 2.77 3.45
CA PHE A 315 -4.67 3.19 4.63
C PHE A 315 -3.38 3.92 4.22
N PRO A 316 -2.96 4.99 4.91
CA PRO A 316 -1.63 5.56 4.74
C PRO A 316 -0.56 4.55 5.18
N LEU A 317 0.69 4.77 4.77
CA LEU A 317 1.83 4.12 5.38
C LEU A 317 2.10 4.73 6.78
N GLY A 318 2.90 4.07 7.60
CA GLY A 318 3.16 4.50 8.98
C GLY A 318 2.00 4.19 9.93
N THR A 319 2.13 4.64 11.17
CA THR A 319 1.16 4.39 12.26
C THR A 319 1.17 5.52 13.27
N ASP A 320 0.08 5.67 14.04
CA ASP A 320 -0.07 6.65 15.12
C ASP A 320 0.09 6.08 16.54
N ASN A 321 0.70 4.93 16.69
CA ASN A 321 0.85 4.30 18.01
C ASN A 321 -0.48 3.87 18.68
N CYS A 322 -1.49 3.44 17.91
CA CYS A 322 -2.61 2.63 18.42
C CYS A 322 -3.97 3.29 18.63
N HIS A 323 -4.13 4.56 18.43
CA HIS A 323 -5.41 5.19 18.84
C HIS A 323 -6.34 5.51 17.67
N ARG A 324 -5.79 5.78 16.48
CA ARG A 324 -6.56 6.30 15.36
C ARG A 324 -6.27 5.55 14.06
N VAL A 325 -7.31 5.06 13.44
CA VAL A 325 -7.24 4.43 12.12
C VAL A 325 -7.62 5.45 11.07
N VAL A 326 -6.68 5.79 10.20
CA VAL A 326 -6.89 6.75 9.11
C VAL A 326 -6.95 6.01 7.79
N PHE A 327 -7.85 6.42 6.92
CA PHE A 327 -7.95 5.89 5.56
C PHE A 327 -8.51 6.92 4.59
N THR A 328 -8.27 6.73 3.30
CA THR A 328 -8.79 7.56 2.21
C THR A 328 -9.76 6.76 1.37
N THR A 329 -10.93 7.32 1.08
CA THR A 329 -11.92 6.74 0.18
C THR A 329 -11.56 7.02 -1.28
N MET A 330 -11.35 5.99 -2.08
CA MET A 330 -11.02 6.09 -3.49
C MET A 330 -12.06 5.37 -4.33
N GLY A 331 -12.68 6.05 -5.31
CA GLY A 331 -13.73 5.46 -6.13
C GLY A 331 -15.01 5.06 -5.36
N LEU A 332 -15.19 5.56 -4.18
CA LEU A 332 -16.35 5.34 -3.30
C LEU A 332 -17.11 6.65 -3.09
N LYS A 333 -18.32 6.59 -2.53
CA LYS A 333 -19.02 7.77 -2.03
C LYS A 333 -18.11 8.54 -1.07
N GLY A 334 -17.92 9.85 -1.30
CA GLY A 334 -16.94 10.65 -0.55
C GLY A 334 -15.50 10.53 -1.10
N HIS A 335 -15.32 10.26 -2.39
CA HIS A 335 -14.01 10.11 -3.02
C HIS A 335 -13.00 11.20 -2.66
N GLY A 336 -11.80 10.79 -2.27
CA GLY A 336 -10.69 11.67 -1.91
C GLY A 336 -10.82 12.30 -0.52
N GLU A 337 -11.81 11.90 0.27
CA GLU A 337 -11.91 12.26 1.69
C GLU A 337 -11.09 11.28 2.52
N TRP A 338 -10.30 11.78 3.46
CA TRP A 338 -9.77 10.91 4.47
C TRP A 338 -10.65 10.92 5.71
N VAL A 339 -10.76 9.76 6.30
CA VAL A 339 -11.67 9.47 7.41
C VAL A 339 -10.87 8.88 8.54
N MET A 340 -11.21 9.23 9.74
CA MET A 340 -10.58 8.72 10.95
C MET A 340 -11.60 7.94 11.78
N ILE A 341 -11.14 6.85 12.34
CA ILE A 341 -11.84 6.10 13.38
C ILE A 341 -11.08 6.33 14.69
N GLU A 342 -11.74 6.83 15.67
CA GLU A 342 -11.24 6.95 17.05
C GLU A 342 -11.97 5.92 17.92
N LYS A 343 -11.23 5.16 18.73
CA LYS A 343 -11.78 4.24 19.75
C LYS A 343 -11.42 4.71 21.13
#